data_09f08900e953e61c0ee40de487be585d
#
_entry.id   09f08900e953e61c0ee40de487be585d
#
_cell.length_a   1.000
_cell.length_b   1.000
_cell.length_c   1.000
_cell.angle_alpha   90.00
_cell.angle_beta   90.00
_cell.angle_gamma   90.00
#
_symmetry.space_group_name_H-M   'P 1'
#
loop_
_entity.id
_entity.type
_entity.pdbx_description
1 polymer ?
#
loop_
_entity_poly.entity_id
_entity_poly.type
_entity_poly.pdbx_seq_one_letter_code
_entity_poly.pdbx_strand_id
1 'polypeptide(L)'
;MKKLRKEEVIAYWKERRERRARILEERRNGAFAQKMKPVYQFMNRFSLIFHALLACLINFAIEAISRHSLVQAWSYMTQTPLVFLYNAFMIFMTFTVVYLFRRRVFTRIIIGVLWMILGICNGYMLMKRVTPFNAQDLKVATD
;
A
#
# COMPACT_ATOMS: atom_id res chain seq x y z
N MET A 1 0.82 -32.77 35.49
CA MET A 1 0.51 -32.40 34.09
C MET A 1 0.22 -33.68 33.32
N LYS A 2 -1.05 -33.93 32.87
CA LYS A 2 -1.40 -35.10 32.04
C LYS A 2 -0.75 -34.94 30.66
N LYS A 3 0.15 -35.85 30.30
CA LYS A 3 0.64 -35.98 28.93
C LYS A 3 -0.55 -36.30 28.03
N LEU A 4 -1.08 -35.34 27.30
CA LEU A 4 -2.08 -35.58 26.27
C LEU A 4 -1.53 -36.63 25.28
N ARG A 5 -2.32 -37.69 25.01
CA ARG A 5 -1.93 -38.69 24.01
C ARG A 5 -1.81 -38.02 22.65
N LYS A 6 -0.85 -38.43 21.83
CA LYS A 6 -0.62 -37.87 20.47
C LYS A 6 -1.89 -37.81 19.65
N GLU A 7 -2.78 -38.79 19.80
CA GLU A 7 -4.07 -38.85 19.09
C GLU A 7 -5.02 -37.70 19.48
N GLU A 8 -5.10 -37.38 20.78
CA GLU A 8 -5.93 -36.25 21.28
C GLU A 8 -5.43 -34.93 20.77
N VAL A 9 -4.12 -34.74 20.66
CA VAL A 9 -3.51 -33.52 20.08
C VAL A 9 -3.81 -33.44 18.60
N ILE A 10 -3.71 -34.54 17.87
CA ILE A 10 -4.02 -34.57 16.42
C ILE A 10 -5.51 -34.27 16.19
N ALA A 11 -6.41 -34.87 16.97
CA ALA A 11 -7.84 -34.62 16.90
C ALA A 11 -8.19 -33.14 17.18
N TYR A 12 -7.59 -32.54 18.22
CA TYR A 12 -7.75 -31.10 18.52
C TYR A 12 -7.32 -30.18 17.36
N TRP A 13 -6.16 -30.48 16.75
CA TRP A 13 -5.69 -29.67 15.63
C TRP A 13 -6.53 -29.84 14.36
N LYS A 14 -7.07 -31.04 14.14
CA LYS A 14 -7.98 -31.34 13.04
C LYS A 14 -9.29 -30.55 13.20
N GLU A 15 -9.91 -30.61 14.36
CA GLU A 15 -11.14 -29.87 14.69
C GLU A 15 -10.92 -28.35 14.56
N ARG A 16 -9.80 -27.85 15.05
CA ARG A 16 -9.46 -26.42 14.94
C ARG A 16 -9.26 -25.97 13.50
N ARG A 17 -8.70 -26.82 12.63
CA ARG A 17 -8.59 -26.55 11.18
C ARG A 17 -9.96 -26.51 10.52
N GLU A 18 -10.83 -27.44 10.84
CA GLU A 18 -12.20 -27.52 10.31
C GLU A 18 -13.06 -26.31 10.74
N ARG A 19 -12.99 -25.90 11.99
CA ARG A 19 -13.65 -24.66 12.46
C ARG A 19 -13.14 -23.43 11.72
N ARG A 20 -11.84 -23.31 11.51
CA ARG A 20 -11.28 -22.20 10.74
C ARG A 20 -11.71 -22.24 9.28
N ALA A 21 -11.79 -23.42 8.68
CA ALA A 21 -12.25 -23.57 7.31
C ALA A 21 -13.72 -23.13 7.18
N ARG A 22 -14.61 -23.55 8.08
CA ARG A 22 -16.03 -23.14 8.11
C ARG A 22 -16.17 -21.61 8.25
N ILE A 23 -15.47 -21.00 9.20
CA ILE A 23 -15.51 -19.53 9.38
C ILE A 23 -15.01 -18.80 8.13
N LEU A 24 -13.99 -19.32 7.47
CA LEU A 24 -13.48 -18.73 6.22
C LEU A 24 -14.48 -18.89 5.06
N GLU A 25 -15.18 -20.03 4.99
CA GLU A 25 -16.24 -20.27 4.00
C GLU A 25 -17.45 -19.36 4.24
N GLU A 26 -17.90 -19.22 5.47
CA GLU A 26 -18.98 -18.30 5.83
C GLU A 26 -18.63 -16.86 5.48
N ARG A 27 -17.41 -16.42 5.79
CA ARG A 27 -16.93 -15.08 5.39
C ARG A 27 -16.82 -14.92 3.87
N ARG A 28 -16.41 -15.96 3.15
CA ARG A 28 -16.31 -15.94 1.68
C ARG A 28 -17.68 -15.93 1.01
N ASN A 29 -18.66 -16.59 1.60
CA ASN A 29 -20.02 -16.71 1.10
C ASN A 29 -20.95 -15.62 1.61
N GLY A 30 -20.51 -14.77 2.53
CA GLY A 30 -21.28 -13.63 3.02
C GLY A 30 -21.74 -12.70 1.90
N ALA A 31 -22.94 -12.14 2.02
CA ALA A 31 -23.54 -11.27 1.00
C ALA A 31 -22.60 -10.12 0.55
N PHE A 32 -21.81 -9.56 1.45
CA PHE A 32 -20.83 -8.53 1.15
C PHE A 32 -19.68 -9.08 0.29
N ALA A 33 -19.17 -10.26 0.62
CA ALA A 33 -18.09 -10.90 -0.14
C ALA A 33 -18.55 -11.30 -1.55
N GLN A 34 -19.80 -11.75 -1.71
CA GLN A 34 -20.39 -12.03 -3.02
C GLN A 34 -20.55 -10.77 -3.86
N LYS A 35 -21.02 -9.68 -3.25
CA LYS A 35 -21.19 -8.39 -3.92
C LYS A 35 -19.86 -7.78 -4.37
N MET A 36 -18.79 -8.05 -3.63
CA MET A 36 -17.43 -7.57 -3.94
C MET A 36 -16.62 -8.49 -4.86
N LYS A 37 -17.08 -9.71 -5.12
CA LYS A 37 -16.39 -10.65 -6.03
C LYS A 37 -16.07 -10.06 -7.41
N PRO A 38 -17.02 -9.43 -8.13
CA PRO A 38 -16.71 -8.87 -9.46
C PRO A 38 -15.68 -7.74 -9.38
N VAL A 39 -15.72 -6.93 -8.32
CA VAL A 39 -14.73 -5.86 -8.09
C VAL A 39 -13.34 -6.45 -7.87
N TYR A 40 -13.21 -7.48 -7.04
CA TYR A 40 -11.94 -8.17 -6.81
C TYR A 40 -11.40 -8.87 -8.07
N GLN A 41 -12.28 -9.46 -8.87
CA GLN A 41 -11.89 -10.08 -10.13
C GLN A 41 -11.41 -9.05 -11.14
N PHE A 42 -12.10 -7.92 -11.28
CA PHE A 42 -11.70 -6.79 -12.10
C PHE A 42 -10.35 -6.21 -11.66
N MET A 43 -10.20 -5.93 -10.37
CA MET A 43 -8.94 -5.43 -9.80
C MET A 43 -7.78 -6.41 -9.98
N ASN A 44 -8.03 -7.73 -9.96
CA ASN A 44 -6.99 -8.73 -10.14
C ASN A 44 -6.59 -8.86 -11.61
N ARG A 45 -7.55 -8.74 -12.54
CA ARG A 45 -7.30 -8.81 -13.98
C ARG A 45 -6.51 -7.60 -14.48
N PHE A 46 -6.81 -6.41 -13.95
CA PHE A 46 -6.13 -5.16 -14.29
C PHE A 46 -5.19 -4.66 -13.17
N SER A 47 -4.63 -5.59 -12.42
CA SER A 47 -3.86 -5.26 -11.22
C SER A 47 -2.68 -4.32 -11.51
N LEU A 48 -1.98 -4.47 -12.63
CA LEU A 48 -0.88 -3.59 -13.02
C LEU A 48 -1.36 -2.17 -13.34
N ILE A 49 -2.46 -2.04 -14.10
CA ILE A 49 -3.05 -0.74 -14.44
C ILE A 49 -3.54 -0.05 -13.17
N PHE A 50 -4.18 -0.81 -12.27
CA PHE A 50 -4.62 -0.29 -10.98
C PHE A 50 -3.45 0.24 -10.14
N HIS A 51 -2.31 -0.48 -10.09
CA HIS A 51 -1.11 -0.02 -9.37
C HIS A 51 -0.50 1.23 -10.04
N ALA A 52 -0.50 1.30 -11.36
CA ALA A 52 -0.03 2.48 -12.08
C ALA A 52 -0.89 3.72 -11.79
N LEU A 53 -2.22 3.56 -11.83
CA LEU A 53 -3.16 4.63 -11.48
C LEU A 53 -3.00 5.06 -10.01
N LEU A 54 -2.86 4.11 -9.10
CA LEU A 54 -2.64 4.38 -7.69
C LEU A 54 -1.32 5.12 -7.45
N ALA A 55 -0.26 4.74 -8.15
CA ALA A 55 1.04 5.42 -8.07
C ALA A 55 0.96 6.87 -8.57
N CYS A 56 0.26 7.10 -9.70
CA CYS A 56 0.02 8.45 -10.21
C CYS A 56 -0.80 9.30 -9.24
N LEU A 57 -1.83 8.71 -8.63
CA LEU A 57 -2.69 9.40 -7.66
C LEU A 57 -1.91 9.76 -6.39
N ILE A 58 -1.10 8.85 -5.86
CA ILE A 58 -0.25 9.12 -4.69
C ILE A 58 0.77 10.21 -5.03
N ASN A 59 1.43 10.13 -6.19
CA ASN A 59 2.38 11.15 -6.62
C ASN A 59 1.72 12.53 -6.74
N PHE A 60 0.53 12.60 -7.33
CA PHE A 60 -0.25 13.83 -7.41
C PHE A 60 -0.63 14.37 -6.03
N ALA A 61 -1.05 13.51 -5.11
CA ALA A 61 -1.38 13.89 -3.74
C ALA A 61 -0.16 14.46 -3.00
N ILE A 62 1.01 13.84 -3.16
CA ILE A 62 2.28 14.31 -2.57
C ILE A 62 2.62 15.71 -3.12
N GLU A 63 2.51 15.93 -4.43
CA GLU A 63 2.75 17.23 -5.04
C GLU A 63 1.75 18.29 -4.56
N ALA A 64 0.46 17.92 -4.44
CA ALA A 64 -0.56 18.83 -3.94
C ALA A 64 -0.31 19.26 -2.48
N ILE A 65 0.11 18.32 -1.63
CA ILE A 65 0.47 18.60 -0.23
C ILE A 65 1.73 19.48 -0.17
N SER A 66 2.76 19.14 -0.94
CA SER A 66 4.04 19.88 -0.94
C SER A 66 3.89 21.31 -1.41
N ARG A 67 2.96 21.57 -2.33
CA ARG A 67 2.71 22.91 -2.91
C ARG A 67 1.54 23.64 -2.26
N HIS A 68 0.84 22.99 -1.31
CA HIS A 68 -0.39 23.50 -0.65
C HIS A 68 -1.48 23.98 -1.65
N SER A 69 -1.45 23.49 -2.89
CA SER A 69 -2.39 23.87 -3.93
C SER A 69 -2.55 22.78 -4.98
N LEU A 70 -3.80 22.38 -5.19
CA LEU A 70 -4.16 21.42 -6.25
C LEU A 70 -3.88 21.99 -7.65
N VAL A 71 -4.09 23.30 -7.82
CA VAL A 71 -3.86 23.99 -9.10
C VAL A 71 -2.37 24.00 -9.46
N GLN A 72 -1.50 24.26 -8.49
CA GLN A 72 -0.06 24.21 -8.70
C GLN A 72 0.45 22.80 -8.98
N ALA A 73 -0.11 21.78 -8.30
CA ALA A 73 0.22 20.39 -8.58
C ALA A 73 -0.19 19.98 -10.00
N TRP A 74 -1.35 20.43 -10.47
CA TRP A 74 -1.81 20.21 -11.84
C TRP A 74 -0.91 20.92 -12.85
N SER A 75 -0.58 22.19 -12.61
CA SER A 75 0.35 22.94 -13.45
C SER A 75 1.73 22.27 -13.55
N TYR A 76 2.25 21.77 -12.44
CA TYR A 76 3.50 21.00 -12.42
C TYR A 76 3.42 19.74 -13.26
N MET A 77 2.34 18.97 -13.13
CA MET A 77 2.13 17.75 -13.92
C MET A 77 2.12 18.04 -15.43
N THR A 78 1.52 19.18 -15.84
CA THR A 78 1.44 19.57 -17.25
C THR A 78 2.72 20.20 -17.79
N GLN A 79 3.45 20.94 -16.97
CA GLN A 79 4.70 21.61 -17.37
C GLN A 79 5.90 20.66 -17.37
N THR A 80 5.93 19.70 -16.44
CA THR A 80 7.04 18.74 -16.31
C THR A 80 6.55 17.28 -16.28
N PRO A 81 5.90 16.80 -17.35
CA PRO A 81 5.27 15.48 -17.35
C PRO A 81 6.26 14.33 -17.17
N LEU A 82 7.49 14.48 -17.69
CA LEU A 82 8.53 13.45 -17.56
C LEU A 82 8.97 13.26 -16.10
N VAL A 83 9.15 14.36 -15.35
CA VAL A 83 9.53 14.31 -13.94
C VAL A 83 8.40 13.71 -13.11
N PHE A 84 7.16 14.14 -13.38
CA PHE A 84 5.98 13.56 -12.74
C PHE A 84 5.86 12.05 -12.99
N LEU A 85 6.05 11.63 -14.24
CA LEU A 85 5.99 10.21 -14.63
C LEU A 85 7.12 9.40 -14.00
N TYR A 86 8.33 9.95 -13.92
CA TYR A 86 9.46 9.31 -13.26
C TYR A 86 9.18 9.06 -11.78
N ASN A 87 8.68 10.05 -11.06
CA ASN A 87 8.30 9.90 -9.65
C ASN A 87 7.18 8.87 -9.46
N ALA A 88 6.15 8.93 -10.30
CA ALA A 88 5.07 7.94 -10.30
C ALA A 88 5.58 6.52 -10.60
N PHE A 89 6.56 6.38 -11.50
CA PHE A 89 7.20 5.11 -11.81
C PHE A 89 7.98 4.55 -10.63
N MET A 90 8.69 5.37 -9.88
CA MET A 90 9.38 4.94 -8.64
C MET A 90 8.38 4.40 -7.61
N ILE A 91 7.25 5.09 -7.42
CA ILE A 91 6.17 4.62 -6.54
C ILE A 91 5.58 3.30 -7.07
N PHE A 92 5.35 3.21 -8.39
CA PHE A 92 4.85 2.00 -9.03
C PHE A 92 5.78 0.80 -8.82
N MET A 93 7.09 1.00 -8.93
CA MET A 93 8.09 -0.06 -8.68
C MET A 93 8.01 -0.60 -7.26
N THR A 94 7.78 0.26 -6.25
CA THR A 94 7.59 -0.20 -4.88
C THR A 94 6.29 -1.00 -4.70
N PHE A 95 5.23 -0.66 -5.44
CA PHE A 95 4.01 -1.47 -5.45
C PHE A 95 4.20 -2.85 -6.10
N THR A 96 5.17 -3.02 -6.97
CA THR A 96 5.50 -4.34 -7.56
C THR A 96 5.95 -5.32 -6.48
N VAL A 97 6.59 -4.84 -5.41
CA VAL A 97 6.98 -5.66 -4.24
C VAL A 97 5.78 -6.32 -3.56
N VAL A 98 4.58 -5.74 -3.68
CA VAL A 98 3.33 -6.33 -3.14
C VAL A 98 3.06 -7.74 -3.64
N TYR A 99 3.49 -8.06 -4.87
CA TYR A 99 3.30 -9.40 -5.46
C TYR A 99 4.10 -10.49 -4.74
N LEU A 100 5.16 -10.13 -4.03
CA LEU A 100 5.97 -11.05 -3.23
C LEU A 100 5.26 -11.45 -1.92
N PHE A 101 4.28 -10.65 -1.46
CA PHE A 101 3.60 -10.88 -0.20
C PHE A 101 2.23 -11.54 -0.38
N ARG A 102 1.93 -12.48 0.51
CA ARG A 102 0.64 -13.21 0.50
C ARG A 102 -0.56 -12.31 0.84
N ARG A 103 -0.35 -11.26 1.64
CA ARG A 103 -1.39 -10.29 2.07
C ARG A 103 -1.35 -9.01 1.23
N ARG A 104 -1.69 -9.12 -0.03
CA ARG A 104 -1.56 -8.04 -1.03
C ARG A 104 -2.25 -6.72 -0.64
N VAL A 105 -3.47 -6.78 -0.08
CA VAL A 105 -4.21 -5.56 0.30
C VAL A 105 -3.52 -4.83 1.44
N PHE A 106 -3.12 -5.54 2.49
CA PHE A 106 -2.44 -4.97 3.64
C PHE A 106 -1.11 -4.32 3.25
N THR A 107 -0.32 -5.00 2.41
CA THR A 107 0.96 -4.48 1.92
C THR A 107 0.78 -3.23 1.06
N ARG A 108 -0.28 -3.15 0.23
CA ARG A 108 -0.61 -1.94 -0.55
C ARG A 108 -0.88 -0.74 0.35
N ILE A 109 -1.66 -0.95 1.42
CA ILE A 109 -1.98 0.11 2.38
C ILE A 109 -0.71 0.61 3.06
N ILE A 110 0.14 -0.30 3.54
CA ILE A 110 1.40 0.07 4.19
C ILE A 110 2.29 0.88 3.26
N ILE A 111 2.51 0.42 2.03
CA ILE A 111 3.34 1.13 1.04
C ILE A 111 2.74 2.51 0.72
N GLY A 112 1.42 2.59 0.52
CA GLY A 112 0.75 3.86 0.27
C GLY A 112 0.90 4.85 1.42
N VAL A 113 0.69 4.40 2.66
CA VAL A 113 0.87 5.23 3.87
C VAL A 113 2.33 5.66 4.02
N LEU A 114 3.29 4.78 3.76
CA LEU A 114 4.72 5.11 3.81
C LEU A 114 5.05 6.24 2.82
N TRP A 115 4.60 6.15 1.57
CA TRP A 115 4.81 7.19 0.57
C TRP A 115 4.13 8.51 0.95
N MET A 116 2.94 8.48 1.53
CA MET A 116 2.25 9.68 2.01
C MET A 116 3.04 10.35 3.15
N ILE A 117 3.55 9.58 4.10
CA ILE A 117 4.38 10.11 5.20
C ILE A 117 5.65 10.75 4.63
N LEU A 118 6.36 10.07 3.73
CA LEU A 118 7.55 10.62 3.09
C LEU A 118 7.23 11.90 2.30
N GLY A 119 6.09 11.95 1.61
CA GLY A 119 5.64 13.13 0.89
C GLY A 119 5.34 14.32 1.81
N ILE A 120 4.67 14.07 2.95
CA ILE A 120 4.39 15.10 3.96
C ILE A 120 5.70 15.62 4.58
N CYS A 121 6.63 14.72 4.92
CA CYS A 121 7.95 15.10 5.43
C CYS A 121 8.72 15.97 4.43
N ASN A 122 8.71 15.57 3.14
CA ASN A 122 9.35 16.35 2.08
C ASN A 122 8.69 17.73 1.92
N GLY A 123 7.35 17.80 1.93
CA GLY A 123 6.60 19.07 1.87
C GLY A 123 6.93 19.98 3.06
N TYR A 124 7.03 19.43 4.28
CA TYR A 124 7.42 20.18 5.47
C TYR A 124 8.85 20.72 5.36
N MET A 125 9.78 19.90 4.84
CA MET A 125 11.17 20.33 4.64
C MET A 125 11.27 21.46 3.59
N LEU A 126 10.48 21.39 2.51
CA LEU A 126 10.42 22.45 1.50
C LEU A 126 9.89 23.78 2.08
N MET A 127 9.01 23.75 3.08
CA MET A 127 8.56 24.96 3.79
C MET A 127 9.63 25.57 4.71
N LYS A 128 10.45 24.72 5.32
CA LYS A 128 11.50 25.15 6.27
C LYS A 128 12.82 25.48 5.57
N ARG A 129 13.09 24.80 4.45
CA ARG A 129 14.32 24.93 3.67
C ARG A 129 13.95 25.10 2.20
N VAL A 130 14.72 25.90 1.50
CA VAL A 130 14.57 26.07 0.05
C VAL A 130 15.01 24.83 -0.74
N THR A 131 15.67 23.88 -0.07
CA THR A 131 16.19 22.64 -0.66
C THR A 131 15.37 21.41 -0.26
N PRO A 132 15.11 20.47 -1.20
CA PRO A 132 14.43 19.23 -0.90
C PRO A 132 15.26 18.36 0.06
N PHE A 133 14.59 17.40 0.71
CA PHE A 133 15.21 16.45 1.62
C PHE A 133 16.37 15.69 0.95
N ASN A 134 17.54 15.73 1.55
CA ASN A 134 18.74 15.04 1.07
C ASN A 134 19.19 13.99 2.09
N ALA A 135 19.91 12.96 1.64
CA ALA A 135 20.45 11.91 2.50
C ALA A 135 21.34 12.44 3.66
N GLN A 136 21.94 13.62 3.48
CA GLN A 136 22.69 14.31 4.51
C GLN A 136 21.84 14.78 5.69
N ASP A 137 20.57 15.08 5.48
CA ASP A 137 19.65 15.51 6.53
C ASP A 137 19.30 14.37 7.51
N LEU A 138 19.35 13.12 7.04
CA LEU A 138 19.23 11.92 7.87
C LEU A 138 20.41 11.77 8.86
N LYS A 139 21.61 12.14 8.42
CA LYS A 139 22.82 12.04 9.24
C LYS A 139 22.83 13.05 10.39
N VAL A 140 22.32 14.26 10.13
CA VAL A 140 22.21 15.31 11.17
C VAL A 140 21.12 15.01 12.21
N ALA A 141 20.13 14.18 11.88
CA ALA A 141 19.08 13.80 12.82
C ALA A 141 19.50 12.68 13.79
N THR A 142 20.65 12.03 13.54
CA THR A 142 21.19 10.91 14.35
C THR A 142 22.38 11.32 15.23
N ASP A 143 22.94 12.49 15.06
CA ASP A 143 23.95 13.13 15.91
C ASP A 143 23.28 14.07 16.93
#